data_1bc55e25b7a636125e7a9b77104b5d67
#
_entry.id   1bc55e25b7a636125e7a9b77104b5d67
#
_cell.length_a   1.000
_cell.length_b   1.000
_cell.length_c   1.000
_cell.angle_alpha   90.00
_cell.angle_beta   90.00
_cell.angle_gamma   90.00
#
_symmetry.space_group_name_H-M   'P 1'
#
loop_
_entity.id
_entity.type
_entity.pdbx_description
1 polymer ?
#
loop_
_entity_poly.entity_id
_entity_poly.type
_entity_poly.pdbx_seq_one_letter_code
_entity_poly.pdbx_strand_id
1 'polypeptide(L)' 'MANTDIRMEIMKRGLKNYQVAEFVGVTETTFSKWLRTELPTEKKQQILTAINENCEK' A
#
# COMPACT_ATOMS: atom_id res chain seq x y z
N MET A 1 12.46 -2.23 9.00
CA MET A 1 11.03 -2.44 8.85
C MET A 1 10.69 -2.86 7.45
N ALA A 2 9.81 -3.82 7.32
CA ALA A 2 9.42 -4.29 6.01
C ALA A 2 8.58 -3.23 5.30
N ASN A 3 8.79 -3.11 3.99
CA ASN A 3 7.98 -2.25 3.13
C ASN A 3 8.01 -0.79 3.54
N THR A 4 9.18 -0.33 3.96
CA THR A 4 9.32 1.05 4.38
C THR A 4 8.91 2.03 3.29
N ASP A 5 9.26 1.74 2.05
CA ASP A 5 8.92 2.63 0.95
C ASP A 5 7.42 2.77 0.78
N ILE A 6 6.67 1.66 0.93
CA ILE A 6 5.23 1.72 0.82
C ILE A 6 4.64 2.47 2.01
N ARG A 7 5.14 2.19 3.21
CA ARG A 7 4.64 2.86 4.39
C ARG A 7 4.87 4.36 4.33
N MET A 8 6.02 4.76 3.81
CA MET A 8 6.32 6.18 3.68
C MET A 8 5.42 6.86 2.66
N GLU A 9 5.12 6.16 1.57
CA GLU A 9 4.23 6.73 0.57
C GLU A 9 2.83 6.93 1.14
N ILE A 10 2.35 5.95 1.91
CA ILE A 10 1.04 6.06 2.54
C ILE A 10 1.00 7.26 3.48
N MET A 11 2.02 7.39 4.30
CA MET A 11 2.11 8.48 5.25
C MET A 11 2.22 9.82 4.55
N LYS A 12 3.01 9.88 3.51
CA LYS A 12 3.24 11.11 2.76
C LYS A 12 1.95 11.63 2.14
N ARG A 13 1.08 10.73 1.71
CA ARG A 13 -0.17 11.12 1.09
C ARG A 13 -1.32 11.22 2.09
N GLY A 14 -1.06 10.96 3.37
CA GLY A 14 -2.08 11.07 4.39
C GLY A 14 -3.13 9.99 4.30
N LEU A 15 -2.76 8.82 3.82
CA LEU A 15 -3.71 7.72 3.66
C LEU A 15 -3.68 6.82 4.88
N LYS A 16 -4.66 5.95 4.93
CA LYS A 16 -4.73 4.93 5.96
C LYS A 16 -4.66 3.57 5.31
N ASN A 17 -4.29 2.56 6.12
CA ASN A 17 -4.13 1.21 5.57
C ASN A 17 -5.41 0.70 4.92
N TYR A 18 -6.57 0.96 5.52
CA TYR A 18 -7.80 0.45 4.94
C TYR A 18 -8.11 1.11 3.60
N GLN A 19 -7.69 2.35 3.44
CA GLN A 19 -7.90 3.03 2.16
C GLN A 19 -7.06 2.40 1.07
N VAL A 20 -5.80 2.13 1.38
CA VAL A 20 -4.91 1.52 0.41
C VAL A 20 -5.36 0.11 0.09
N ALA A 21 -5.84 -0.62 1.08
CA ALA A 21 -6.37 -1.95 0.84
C ALA A 21 -7.52 -1.91 -0.15
N GLU A 22 -8.37 -0.92 -0.03
CA GLU A 22 -9.48 -0.76 -0.96
C GLU A 22 -8.98 -0.45 -2.36
N PHE A 23 -7.98 0.40 -2.47
CA PHE A 23 -7.41 0.75 -3.77
C PHE A 23 -6.87 -0.49 -4.46
N VAL A 24 -6.23 -1.35 -3.69
CA VAL A 24 -5.62 -2.55 -4.24
C VAL A 24 -6.66 -3.64 -4.49
N GLY A 25 -7.76 -3.60 -3.76
CA GLY A 25 -8.82 -4.57 -3.93
C GLY A 25 -8.76 -5.73 -2.96
N VAL A 26 -8.21 -5.51 -1.77
CA VAL A 26 -8.13 -6.55 -0.74
C VAL A 26 -8.67 -6.00 0.56
N THR A 27 -8.86 -6.89 1.53
CA THR A 27 -9.31 -6.46 2.84
C THR A 27 -8.14 -5.84 3.61
N GLU A 28 -8.48 -5.06 4.61
CA GLU A 28 -7.45 -4.45 5.44
C GLU A 28 -6.60 -5.51 6.12
N THR A 29 -7.24 -6.57 6.58
CA THR A 29 -6.52 -7.64 7.23
C THR A 29 -5.47 -8.25 6.29
N THR A 30 -5.85 -8.51 5.06
CA THR A 30 -4.93 -9.06 4.07
C THR A 30 -3.79 -8.10 3.80
N PHE A 31 -4.12 -6.84 3.64
CA PHE A 31 -3.10 -5.83 3.36
C PHE A 31 -2.14 -5.72 4.54
N SER A 32 -2.66 -5.78 5.74
CA SER A 32 -1.85 -5.72 6.95
C SER A 32 -0.84 -6.86 6.98
N LYS A 33 -1.29 -8.06 6.60
CA LYS A 33 -0.42 -9.21 6.53
C LYS A 33 0.68 -9.01 5.50
N TRP A 34 0.32 -8.42 4.38
CA TRP A 34 1.31 -8.14 3.34
C TRP A 34 2.40 -7.22 3.88
N LEU A 35 2.02 -6.21 4.65
CA LEU A 35 2.99 -5.25 5.15
C LEU A 35 3.92 -5.82 6.20
N ARG A 36 3.57 -6.93 6.80
CA ARG A 36 4.42 -7.55 7.80
C ARG A 36 5.62 -8.25 7.18
N THR A 37 5.51 -8.63 5.91
CA THR A 37 6.56 -9.35 5.22
C THR A 37 7.06 -8.50 4.08
N GLU A 38 8.34 -8.55 3.82
CA GLU A 38 8.89 -7.79 2.71
C GLU A 38 8.28 -8.29 1.41
N LEU A 39 7.68 -7.40 0.67
CA LEU A 39 7.01 -7.75 -0.56
C LEU A 39 7.98 -7.74 -1.74
N PRO A 40 7.71 -8.56 -2.77
CA PRO A 40 8.51 -8.49 -3.98
C PRO A 40 8.26 -7.16 -4.70
N THR A 41 9.21 -6.79 -5.53
CA THR A 41 9.15 -5.52 -6.24
C THR A 41 7.86 -5.39 -7.05
N GLU A 42 7.45 -6.46 -7.68
CA GLU A 42 6.23 -6.43 -8.50
C GLU A 42 5.02 -6.06 -7.66
N LYS A 43 4.92 -6.65 -6.49
CA LYS A 43 3.80 -6.37 -5.61
C LYS A 43 3.85 -4.93 -5.13
N LYS A 44 5.02 -4.45 -4.79
CA LYS A 44 5.18 -3.07 -4.37
C LYS A 44 4.75 -2.11 -5.47
N GLN A 45 5.14 -2.42 -6.71
CA GLN A 45 4.76 -1.58 -7.83
C GLN A 45 3.25 -1.54 -8.00
N GLN A 46 2.60 -2.67 -7.85
CA GLN A 46 1.14 -2.72 -7.96
C GLN A 46 0.48 -1.82 -6.91
N ILE A 47 0.97 -1.90 -5.68
CA ILE A 47 0.42 -1.10 -4.61
C ILE A 47 0.65 0.38 -4.87
N LEU A 48 1.86 0.73 -5.25
CA LEU A 48 2.18 2.14 -5.50
C LEU A 48 1.39 2.68 -6.68
N THR A 49 1.21 1.88 -7.70
CA THR A 49 0.41 2.29 -8.85
C THR A 49 -1.04 2.51 -8.43
N ALA A 50 -1.58 1.60 -7.64
CA ALA A 50 -2.95 1.74 -7.16
C ALA A 50 -3.12 3.00 -6.34
N ILE A 51 -2.16 3.30 -5.47
CA ILE A 51 -2.19 4.51 -4.68
C ILE A 51 -2.17 5.72 -5.58
N ASN A 52 -1.28 5.72 -6.54
CA ASN A 52 -1.12 6.86 -7.43
C ASN A 52 -2.38 7.12 -8.26
N GLU A 53 -3.00 6.04 -8.75
CA GLU A 53 -4.18 6.17 -9.59
C GLU A 53 -5.40 6.61 -8.80
N ASN A 54 -5.51 6.18 -7.57
CA ASN A 54 -6.70 6.48 -6.78
C ASN A 54 -6.54 7.71 -5.89
N CYS A 55 -5.34 8.19 -5.74
CA CYS A 55 -5.06 9.30 -4.85
C CYS A 55 -4.50 10.49 -5.59
N GLU A 56 -4.67 10.53 -6.88
CA GLU A 56 -4.12 11.64 -7.59
C GLU A 56 -5.04 12.81 -7.52
N LYS A 57 -4.47 13.91 -7.39
CA LYS A 57 -5.27 15.07 -7.28
C LYS A 57 -4.44 16.23 -7.26
#